data_3a60a92f890549003bc5a3d583c22440
#
_entry.id   3a60a92f890549003bc5a3d583c22440
#
_cell.length_a   1.000
_cell.length_b   1.000
_cell.length_c   1.000
_cell.angle_alpha   90.00
_cell.angle_beta   90.00
_cell.angle_gamma   90.00
#
_symmetry.space_group_name_H-M   'P 1'
#
loop_
_entity.id
_entity.type
_entity.pdbx_description
1 polymer ?
#
loop_
_entity_poly.entity_id
_entity_poly.type
_entity_poly.pdbx_seq_one_letter_code
_entity_poly.pdbx_strand_id
1 'polypeptide(L)'
;LRQILEWQREMSDNKEFMNMLKSDLDLFSDSVYCFTPTGDVKTLPAGSTPIDFAYNVHTAVGNKMIGARVNGKLVTIDYEIQNGDRVEILTSQNSKGPSRDWLTVVKSTQAKNKINQWFKNEVKEENITKGKDQFNTYCKARSINLGEIMKPEYQAAVMKKYGFMDWDSVLAAIGHGALKEGQIANRMQELYEKDHPK
;
A
#
# COMPACT_ATOMS: atom_id res chain seq x y z
N LEU A 1 16.47 -5.00 23.61
CA LEU A 1 17.58 -5.76 23.00
C LEU A 1 17.22 -7.22 22.75
N ARG A 2 16.54 -7.86 23.73
CA ARG A 2 16.05 -9.24 23.54
C ARG A 2 15.07 -9.36 22.39
N GLN A 3 14.15 -8.40 22.26
CA GLN A 3 13.20 -8.36 21.15
C GLN A 3 13.89 -8.30 19.81
N ILE A 4 14.93 -7.48 19.69
CA ILE A 4 15.68 -7.32 18.44
C ILE A 4 16.33 -8.65 18.05
N LEU A 5 16.90 -9.38 19.02
CA LEU A 5 17.53 -10.68 18.78
C LEU A 5 16.51 -11.74 18.38
N GLU A 6 15.32 -11.72 18.97
CA GLU A 6 14.23 -12.63 18.61
C GLU A 6 13.75 -12.38 17.18
N TRP A 7 13.59 -11.11 16.80
CA TRP A 7 13.20 -10.75 15.45
C TRP A 7 14.25 -11.21 14.42
N GLN A 8 15.54 -11.08 14.76
CA GLN A 8 16.62 -11.57 13.90
C GLN A 8 16.50 -13.07 13.63
N ARG A 9 16.04 -13.84 14.60
CA ARG A 9 15.84 -15.29 14.46
C ARG A 9 14.62 -15.62 13.58
N GLU A 10 13.56 -14.84 13.72
CA GLU A 10 12.29 -15.09 13.05
C GLU A 10 12.29 -14.58 11.60
N MET A 11 13.01 -13.51 11.34
CA MET A 11 12.98 -12.89 10.01
C MET A 11 14.11 -13.41 9.12
N SER A 12 13.70 -14.09 8.05
CA SER A 12 14.62 -14.50 6.99
C SER A 12 14.84 -13.39 5.97
N ASP A 13 13.93 -12.40 5.93
CA ASP A 13 14.05 -11.25 5.02
C ASP A 13 14.81 -10.12 5.71
N ASN A 14 16.05 -9.92 5.27
CA ASN A 14 16.92 -8.89 5.82
C ASN A 14 16.34 -7.48 5.67
N LYS A 15 15.59 -7.22 4.61
CA LYS A 15 15.01 -5.90 4.37
C LYS A 15 13.93 -5.57 5.40
N GLU A 16 13.02 -6.51 5.69
CA GLU A 16 12.00 -6.33 6.72
C GLU A 16 12.64 -6.18 8.10
N PHE A 17 13.61 -7.02 8.41
CA PHE A 17 14.35 -6.95 9.68
C PHE A 17 15.00 -5.57 9.84
N MET A 18 15.68 -5.07 8.81
CA MET A 18 16.33 -3.75 8.87
C MET A 18 15.33 -2.62 9.04
N ASN A 19 14.17 -2.70 8.41
CA ASN A 19 13.12 -1.69 8.57
C ASN A 19 12.57 -1.69 10.00
N MET A 20 12.34 -2.86 10.58
CA MET A 20 11.88 -2.96 11.96
C MET A 20 12.94 -2.49 12.95
N LEU A 21 14.20 -2.82 12.70
CA LEU A 21 15.32 -2.37 13.52
C LEU A 21 15.43 -0.84 13.51
N LYS A 22 15.29 -0.21 12.33
CA LYS A 22 15.28 1.25 12.21
C LYS A 22 14.15 1.88 13.00
N SER A 23 12.94 1.30 12.92
CA SER A 23 11.79 1.80 13.68
C SER A 23 12.04 1.74 15.18
N ASP A 24 12.63 0.65 15.66
CA ASP A 24 12.99 0.52 17.08
C ASP A 24 14.10 1.49 17.50
N LEU A 25 15.10 1.66 16.65
CA LEU A 25 16.17 2.63 16.91
C LEU A 25 15.65 4.06 16.96
N ASP A 26 14.65 4.40 16.12
CA ASP A 26 13.97 5.69 16.18
C ASP A 26 13.33 5.91 17.55
N LEU A 27 12.77 4.86 18.16
CA LEU A 27 12.17 4.93 19.50
C LEU A 27 13.21 5.00 20.62
N PHE A 28 14.40 4.43 20.42
CA PHE A 28 15.48 4.47 21.41
C PHE A 28 16.29 5.77 21.35
N SER A 29 16.21 6.53 20.26
CA SER A 29 16.81 7.87 20.17
C SER A 29 15.96 8.87 20.97
N ASP A 30 16.24 10.15 20.86
CA ASP A 30 15.41 11.17 21.50
C ASP A 30 13.96 11.00 21.10
N SER A 31 13.08 11.02 22.08
CA SER A 31 11.65 10.78 21.87
C SER A 31 10.83 11.95 22.40
N VAL A 32 9.65 12.10 21.81
CA VAL A 32 8.64 13.03 22.29
C VAL A 32 7.42 12.25 22.75
N TYR A 33 6.82 12.69 23.86
CA TYR A 33 5.61 12.07 24.42
C TYR A 33 4.44 13.02 24.20
N CYS A 34 3.40 12.50 23.56
CA CYS A 34 2.19 13.28 23.25
C CYS A 34 0.96 12.47 23.61
N PHE A 35 -0.20 13.09 23.54
CA PHE A 35 -1.46 12.48 23.98
C PHE A 35 -2.47 12.48 22.85
N THR A 36 -3.29 11.41 22.81
CA THR A 36 -4.49 11.36 21.99
C THR A 36 -5.58 12.23 22.65
N PRO A 37 -6.68 12.59 21.94
CA PRO A 37 -7.79 13.30 22.55
C PRO A 37 -8.41 12.59 23.74
N THR A 38 -8.32 11.26 23.79
CA THR A 38 -8.82 10.44 24.91
C THR A 38 -7.83 10.33 26.06
N GLY A 39 -6.62 10.90 25.93
CA GLY A 39 -5.62 10.92 26.99
C GLY A 39 -4.60 9.78 26.95
N ASP A 40 -4.62 8.95 25.92
CA ASP A 40 -3.61 7.88 25.76
C ASP A 40 -2.26 8.49 25.36
N VAL A 41 -1.19 7.96 25.95
CA VAL A 41 0.17 8.43 25.67
C VAL A 41 0.72 7.74 24.42
N LYS A 42 1.30 8.55 23.52
CA LYS A 42 2.03 8.06 22.35
C LYS A 42 3.48 8.54 22.42
N THR A 43 4.40 7.66 22.07
CA THR A 43 5.82 7.96 22.02
C THR A 43 6.26 7.99 20.56
N LEU A 44 6.86 9.11 20.14
CA LEU A 44 7.32 9.30 18.76
C LEU A 44 8.78 9.76 18.77
N PRO A 45 9.51 9.57 17.66
CA PRO A 45 10.84 10.16 17.53
C PRO A 45 10.78 11.69 17.68
N ALA A 46 11.79 12.28 18.27
CA ALA A 46 11.87 13.74 18.39
C ALA A 46 11.83 14.39 16.99
N GLY A 47 11.10 15.47 16.87
CA GLY A 47 10.89 16.15 15.60
C GLY A 47 9.72 15.61 14.79
N SER A 48 8.99 14.61 15.31
CA SER A 48 7.83 14.03 14.65
C SER A 48 6.73 15.06 14.43
N THR A 49 5.97 14.85 13.36
CA THR A 49 4.90 15.73 12.91
C THR A 49 3.54 15.09 13.15
N PRO A 50 2.43 15.83 12.95
CA PRO A 50 1.10 15.22 13.03
C PRO A 50 0.91 14.01 12.10
N ILE A 51 1.59 13.98 10.96
CA ILE A 51 1.54 12.83 10.06
C ILE A 51 2.14 11.59 10.74
N ASP A 52 3.29 11.74 11.40
CA ASP A 52 3.90 10.65 12.17
C ASP A 52 2.95 10.13 13.23
N PHE A 53 2.29 11.04 13.93
CA PHE A 53 1.30 10.70 14.94
C PHE A 53 0.12 9.92 14.33
N ALA A 54 -0.40 10.38 13.19
CA ALA A 54 -1.54 9.75 12.52
C ALA A 54 -1.25 8.30 12.16
N TYR A 55 -0.09 8.04 11.57
CA TYR A 55 0.31 6.67 11.20
C TYR A 55 0.65 5.80 12.40
N ASN A 56 1.09 6.41 13.49
CA ASN A 56 1.30 5.69 14.75
C ASN A 56 -0.03 5.23 15.36
N VAL A 57 -1.09 6.02 15.23
CA VAL A 57 -2.42 5.63 15.71
C VAL A 57 -2.96 4.47 14.88
N HIS A 58 -3.04 4.62 13.57
CA HIS A 58 -3.48 3.58 12.64
C HIS A 58 -3.18 4.00 11.21
N THR A 59 -2.86 3.02 10.37
CA THR A 59 -2.59 3.27 8.95
C THR A 59 -3.74 4.00 8.26
N ALA A 60 -4.99 3.58 8.54
CA ALA A 60 -6.18 4.22 7.94
C ALA A 60 -6.32 5.68 8.35
N VAL A 61 -5.96 6.02 9.58
CA VAL A 61 -6.01 7.42 10.06
C VAL A 61 -5.02 8.27 9.27
N GLY A 62 -3.78 7.78 9.10
CA GLY A 62 -2.78 8.48 8.30
C GLY A 62 -3.20 8.65 6.85
N ASN A 63 -3.73 7.60 6.24
CA ASN A 63 -4.14 7.63 4.83
C ASN A 63 -5.34 8.53 4.55
N LYS A 64 -6.18 8.80 5.57
CA LYS A 64 -7.36 9.66 5.44
C LYS A 64 -7.20 11.03 6.07
N MET A 65 -6.02 11.34 6.56
CA MET A 65 -5.75 12.60 7.24
C MET A 65 -5.90 13.79 6.29
N ILE A 66 -6.64 14.81 6.75
CA ILE A 66 -6.80 16.09 6.04
C ILE A 66 -6.23 17.26 6.82
N GLY A 67 -5.92 17.05 8.10
CA GLY A 67 -5.36 18.11 8.94
C GLY A 67 -5.18 17.62 10.37
N ALA A 68 -4.75 18.51 11.23
CA ALA A 68 -4.52 18.21 12.64
C ALA A 68 -4.72 19.43 13.52
N ARG A 69 -5.10 19.15 14.78
CA ARG A 69 -5.12 20.15 15.84
C ARG A 69 -4.16 19.73 16.94
N VAL A 70 -3.46 20.70 17.48
CA VAL A 70 -2.60 20.49 18.65
C VAL A 70 -3.05 21.44 19.74
N ASN A 71 -3.39 20.87 20.90
CA ASN A 71 -3.92 21.61 22.04
C ASN A 71 -5.12 22.47 21.66
N GLY A 72 -5.99 21.94 20.78
CA GLY A 72 -7.21 22.59 20.32
C GLY A 72 -7.04 23.58 19.17
N LYS A 73 -5.83 23.79 18.66
CA LYS A 73 -5.56 24.75 17.57
C LYS A 73 -5.13 24.01 16.31
N LEU A 74 -5.62 24.46 15.14
CA LEU A 74 -5.18 23.92 13.86
C LEU A 74 -3.70 24.21 13.65
N VAL A 75 -2.97 23.20 13.19
CA VAL A 75 -1.55 23.31 12.87
C VAL A 75 -1.30 22.80 11.46
N THR A 76 -0.13 23.15 10.92
CA THR A 76 0.31 22.64 9.63
C THR A 76 0.82 21.21 9.78
N ILE A 77 0.92 20.49 8.66
CA ILE A 77 1.39 19.09 8.65
C ILE A 77 2.85 18.93 9.04
N ASP A 78 3.63 20.00 8.94
CA ASP A 78 5.05 20.04 9.31
C ASP A 78 5.29 20.55 10.74
N TYR A 79 4.21 20.77 11.50
CA TYR A 79 4.34 21.17 12.90
C TYR A 79 5.15 20.14 13.68
N GLU A 80 6.12 20.59 14.45
CA GLU A 80 6.97 19.72 15.25
C GLU A 80 6.33 19.52 16.62
N ILE A 81 5.90 18.26 16.90
CA ILE A 81 5.20 17.90 18.13
C ILE A 81 6.14 18.08 19.33
N GLN A 82 5.64 18.72 20.40
CA GLN A 82 6.37 18.95 21.63
C GLN A 82 5.87 18.01 22.74
N ASN A 83 6.71 17.74 23.74
CA ASN A 83 6.31 16.94 24.89
C ASN A 83 5.06 17.52 25.55
N GLY A 84 4.09 16.67 25.79
CA GLY A 84 2.84 17.04 26.44
C GLY A 84 1.76 17.54 25.48
N ASP A 85 2.05 17.66 24.19
CA ASP A 85 1.05 18.09 23.22
C ASP A 85 -0.09 17.06 23.12
N ARG A 86 -1.31 17.57 23.04
CA ARG A 86 -2.50 16.74 22.76
C ARG A 86 -2.81 16.90 21.27
N VAL A 87 -2.68 15.81 20.53
CA VAL A 87 -2.79 15.81 19.07
C VAL A 87 -4.09 15.16 18.64
N GLU A 88 -4.85 15.88 17.81
CA GLU A 88 -6.08 15.38 17.20
C GLU A 88 -5.90 15.36 15.70
N ILE A 89 -6.12 14.19 15.07
CA ILE A 89 -6.01 14.05 13.63
C ILE A 89 -7.41 14.19 13.01
N LEU A 90 -7.52 15.09 12.03
CA LEU A 90 -8.74 15.29 11.28
C LEU A 90 -8.70 14.42 10.05
N THR A 91 -9.73 13.61 9.85
CA THR A 91 -9.82 12.67 8.72
C THR A 91 -11.07 12.94 7.90
N SER A 92 -11.05 12.50 6.64
CA SER A 92 -12.21 12.57 5.74
C SER A 92 -12.26 11.33 4.87
N GLN A 93 -13.47 10.81 4.65
CA GLN A 93 -13.69 9.70 3.71
C GLN A 93 -13.35 10.12 2.27
N ASN A 94 -13.40 11.42 1.99
CA ASN A 94 -13.10 11.99 0.67
C ASN A 94 -11.63 12.33 0.49
N SER A 95 -10.78 12.02 1.48
CA SER A 95 -9.34 12.25 1.36
C SER A 95 -8.76 11.46 0.19
N LYS A 96 -7.88 12.12 -0.57
CA LYS A 96 -7.21 11.50 -1.72
C LYS A 96 -5.98 10.68 -1.31
N GLY A 97 -5.74 10.52 -0.01
CA GLY A 97 -4.59 9.81 0.51
C GLY A 97 -3.37 10.71 0.73
N PRO A 98 -2.23 10.13 1.12
CA PRO A 98 -1.03 10.90 1.37
C PRO A 98 -0.47 11.56 0.12
N SER A 99 0.19 12.70 0.31
CA SER A 99 0.96 13.38 -0.73
C SER A 99 2.41 12.92 -0.69
N ARG A 100 3.11 12.98 -1.82
CA ARG A 100 4.54 12.68 -1.88
C ARG A 100 5.36 13.64 -1.04
N ASP A 101 4.90 14.87 -0.89
CA ASP A 101 5.55 15.87 -0.03
C ASP A 101 5.61 15.44 1.43
N TRP A 102 4.68 14.59 1.86
CA TRP A 102 4.67 14.06 3.22
C TRP A 102 5.94 13.29 3.55
N LEU A 103 6.56 12.65 2.56
CA LEU A 103 7.81 11.91 2.75
C LEU A 103 8.97 12.80 3.20
N THR A 104 8.95 14.08 2.83
CA THR A 104 9.96 15.05 3.25
C THR A 104 9.69 15.64 4.62
N VAL A 105 8.45 15.52 5.09
CA VAL A 105 7.98 16.11 6.35
C VAL A 105 8.11 15.13 7.52
N VAL A 106 7.79 13.85 7.28
CA VAL A 106 7.76 12.84 8.34
C VAL A 106 9.16 12.50 8.84
N LYS A 107 9.24 12.14 10.12
CA LYS A 107 10.49 11.74 10.78
C LYS A 107 10.57 10.25 11.07
N SER A 108 9.43 9.61 11.37
CA SER A 108 9.44 8.18 11.72
C SER A 108 9.58 7.30 10.49
N THR A 109 10.32 6.23 10.64
CA THR A 109 10.45 5.20 9.60
C THR A 109 9.10 4.54 9.34
N GLN A 110 8.30 4.38 10.39
CA GLN A 110 6.95 3.81 10.28
C GLN A 110 6.08 4.61 9.31
N ALA A 111 6.02 5.93 9.47
CA ALA A 111 5.23 6.80 8.58
C ALA A 111 5.75 6.73 7.14
N LYS A 112 7.07 6.77 6.95
CA LYS A 112 7.68 6.66 5.61
C LYS A 112 7.28 5.36 4.92
N ASN A 113 7.37 4.24 5.64
CA ASN A 113 7.05 2.93 5.10
C ASN A 113 5.56 2.81 4.73
N LYS A 114 4.68 3.34 5.57
CA LYS A 114 3.23 3.31 5.33
C LYS A 114 2.84 4.16 4.12
N ILE A 115 3.43 5.34 3.98
CA ILE A 115 3.19 6.23 2.84
C ILE A 115 3.69 5.57 1.55
N ASN A 116 4.89 5.00 1.55
CA ASN A 116 5.44 4.31 0.38
C ASN A 116 4.58 3.10 -0.01
N GLN A 117 4.06 2.37 0.96
CA GLN A 117 3.18 1.24 0.70
C GLN A 117 1.88 1.69 0.05
N TRP A 118 1.32 2.82 0.49
CA TRP A 118 0.12 3.38 -0.11
C TRP A 118 0.35 3.70 -1.59
N PHE A 119 1.48 4.35 -1.93
CA PHE A 119 1.79 4.66 -3.33
C PHE A 119 1.99 3.41 -4.18
N LYS A 120 2.62 2.37 -3.65
CA LYS A 120 2.75 1.09 -4.36
C LYS A 120 1.39 0.48 -4.68
N ASN A 121 0.47 0.53 -3.73
CA ASN A 121 -0.88 -0.01 -3.92
C ASN A 121 -1.65 0.79 -4.98
N GLU A 122 -1.50 2.12 -4.99
CA GLU A 122 -2.15 2.97 -6.00
C GLU A 122 -1.63 2.66 -7.41
N VAL A 123 -0.33 2.51 -7.58
CA VAL A 123 0.27 2.15 -8.87
C VAL A 123 -0.25 0.79 -9.32
N LYS A 124 -0.36 -0.17 -8.41
CA LYS A 124 -0.91 -1.49 -8.73
C LYS A 124 -2.36 -1.39 -9.21
N GLU A 125 -3.20 -0.62 -8.52
CA GLU A 125 -4.61 -0.43 -8.88
C GLU A 125 -4.75 0.22 -10.26
N GLU A 126 -3.96 1.25 -10.55
CA GLU A 126 -3.94 1.89 -11.86
C GLU A 126 -3.57 0.89 -12.95
N ASN A 127 -2.57 0.05 -12.71
CA ASN A 127 -2.14 -0.97 -13.66
C ASN A 127 -3.20 -2.05 -13.86
N ILE A 128 -3.92 -2.45 -12.81
CA ILE A 128 -5.03 -3.40 -12.93
C ILE A 128 -6.11 -2.84 -13.85
N THR A 129 -6.52 -1.59 -13.64
CA THR A 129 -7.54 -0.92 -14.46
C THR A 129 -7.09 -0.82 -15.91
N LYS A 130 -5.86 -0.38 -16.13
CA LYS A 130 -5.27 -0.27 -17.47
C LYS A 130 -5.19 -1.63 -18.17
N GLY A 131 -4.75 -2.65 -17.46
CA GLY A 131 -4.64 -4.00 -18.00
C GLY A 131 -5.98 -4.60 -18.35
N LYS A 132 -6.98 -4.36 -17.50
CA LYS A 132 -8.35 -4.79 -17.77
C LYS A 132 -8.90 -4.15 -19.04
N ASP A 133 -8.70 -2.84 -19.21
CA ASP A 133 -9.13 -2.13 -20.41
C ASP A 133 -8.43 -2.66 -21.65
N GLN A 134 -7.11 -2.85 -21.59
CA GLN A 134 -6.34 -3.39 -22.72
C GLN A 134 -6.80 -4.78 -23.10
N PHE A 135 -7.04 -5.64 -22.11
CA PHE A 135 -7.51 -7.01 -22.32
C PHE A 135 -8.91 -7.02 -22.97
N ASN A 136 -9.83 -6.24 -22.43
CA ASN A 136 -11.19 -6.14 -22.94
C ASN A 136 -11.22 -5.59 -24.37
N THR A 137 -10.42 -4.55 -24.64
CA THR A 137 -10.32 -3.94 -25.97
C THR A 137 -9.78 -4.94 -27.00
N TYR A 138 -8.74 -5.68 -26.62
CA TYR A 138 -8.18 -6.72 -27.50
C TYR A 138 -9.21 -7.78 -27.84
N CYS A 139 -9.91 -8.30 -26.84
CA CYS A 139 -10.92 -9.34 -27.03
C CYS A 139 -12.07 -8.83 -27.92
N LYS A 140 -12.52 -7.61 -27.69
CA LYS A 140 -13.57 -6.99 -28.50
C LYS A 140 -13.14 -6.83 -29.96
N ALA A 141 -11.91 -6.38 -30.20
CA ALA A 141 -11.37 -6.20 -31.55
C ALA A 141 -11.22 -7.52 -32.31
N ARG A 142 -11.02 -8.63 -31.60
CA ARG A 142 -10.85 -9.97 -32.18
C ARG A 142 -12.10 -10.81 -32.10
N SER A 143 -13.21 -10.24 -31.69
CA SER A 143 -14.49 -10.96 -31.52
C SER A 143 -14.39 -12.16 -30.58
N ILE A 144 -13.52 -12.08 -29.59
CA ILE A 144 -13.40 -13.08 -28.52
C ILE A 144 -14.46 -12.80 -27.47
N ASN A 145 -15.26 -13.81 -27.15
CA ASN A 145 -16.32 -13.67 -26.15
C ASN A 145 -15.74 -13.83 -24.75
N LEU A 146 -15.76 -12.73 -23.98
CA LEU A 146 -15.22 -12.73 -22.61
C LEU A 146 -15.95 -13.75 -21.70
N GLY A 147 -17.27 -13.89 -21.86
CA GLY A 147 -18.04 -14.84 -21.07
C GLY A 147 -17.60 -16.30 -21.28
N GLU A 148 -17.05 -16.60 -22.44
CA GLU A 148 -16.55 -17.94 -22.73
C GLU A 148 -15.16 -18.19 -22.16
N ILE A 149 -14.26 -17.20 -22.23
CA ILE A 149 -12.86 -17.40 -21.83
C ILE A 149 -12.56 -17.06 -20.37
N MET A 150 -13.40 -16.24 -19.73
CA MET A 150 -13.15 -15.77 -18.34
C MET A 150 -13.65 -16.77 -17.30
N LYS A 151 -13.42 -18.04 -17.51
CA LYS A 151 -13.77 -19.08 -16.56
C LYS A 151 -12.63 -19.33 -15.57
N PRO A 152 -12.95 -19.67 -14.30
CA PRO A 152 -11.94 -19.86 -13.28
C PRO A 152 -10.85 -20.87 -13.67
N GLU A 153 -11.21 -21.96 -14.36
CA GLU A 153 -10.23 -22.96 -14.78
C GLU A 153 -9.23 -22.42 -15.81
N TYR A 154 -9.67 -21.53 -16.70
CA TYR A 154 -8.78 -20.92 -17.70
C TYR A 154 -7.89 -19.84 -17.06
N GLN A 155 -8.46 -19.08 -16.13
CA GLN A 155 -7.68 -18.12 -15.35
C GLN A 155 -6.60 -18.83 -14.54
N ALA A 156 -6.95 -19.95 -13.88
CA ALA A 156 -6.00 -20.73 -13.10
C ALA A 156 -4.86 -21.28 -13.96
N ALA A 157 -5.18 -21.77 -15.17
CA ALA A 157 -4.17 -22.27 -16.10
C ALA A 157 -3.18 -21.18 -16.51
N VAL A 158 -3.68 -19.97 -16.78
CA VAL A 158 -2.85 -18.81 -17.13
C VAL A 158 -1.97 -18.42 -15.94
N MET A 159 -2.56 -18.31 -14.76
CA MET A 159 -1.81 -17.93 -13.56
C MET A 159 -0.68 -18.92 -13.27
N LYS A 160 -0.95 -20.23 -13.42
CA LYS A 160 0.05 -21.26 -13.23
C LYS A 160 1.18 -21.16 -14.25
N LYS A 161 0.83 -20.95 -15.53
CA LYS A 161 1.81 -20.86 -16.61
C LYS A 161 2.77 -19.70 -16.43
N TYR A 162 2.26 -18.55 -16.03
CA TYR A 162 3.05 -17.32 -15.91
C TYR A 162 3.52 -16.98 -14.49
N GLY A 163 3.17 -17.82 -13.51
CA GLY A 163 3.69 -17.69 -12.14
C GLY A 163 3.01 -16.60 -11.29
N PHE A 164 1.71 -16.39 -11.48
CA PHE A 164 0.95 -15.39 -10.72
C PHE A 164 0.09 -16.04 -9.64
N MET A 165 -0.08 -15.36 -8.52
CA MET A 165 -0.86 -15.83 -7.38
C MET A 165 -2.36 -15.49 -7.48
N ASP A 166 -2.72 -14.44 -8.22
CA ASP A 166 -4.10 -13.99 -8.39
C ASP A 166 -4.28 -13.36 -9.78
N TRP A 167 -5.55 -13.22 -10.18
CA TRP A 167 -5.89 -12.70 -11.50
C TRP A 167 -5.60 -11.20 -11.62
N ASP A 168 -5.77 -10.45 -10.53
CA ASP A 168 -5.46 -9.01 -10.53
C ASP A 168 -3.97 -8.76 -10.82
N SER A 169 -3.08 -9.62 -10.36
CA SER A 169 -1.65 -9.52 -10.68
C SER A 169 -1.38 -9.75 -12.16
N VAL A 170 -2.13 -10.63 -12.82
CA VAL A 170 -2.07 -10.83 -14.28
C VAL A 170 -2.48 -9.54 -15.00
N LEU A 171 -3.60 -8.94 -14.59
CA LEU A 171 -4.09 -7.69 -15.17
C LEU A 171 -3.10 -6.55 -14.96
N ALA A 172 -2.54 -6.43 -13.76
CA ALA A 172 -1.52 -5.42 -13.47
C ALA A 172 -0.29 -5.60 -14.37
N ALA A 173 0.15 -6.85 -14.58
CA ALA A 173 1.28 -7.15 -15.46
C ALA A 173 1.00 -6.74 -16.91
N ILE A 174 -0.23 -6.93 -17.39
CA ILE A 174 -0.65 -6.45 -18.70
C ILE A 174 -0.59 -4.90 -18.72
N GLY A 175 -1.10 -4.27 -17.69
CA GLY A 175 -1.16 -2.80 -17.60
C GLY A 175 0.20 -2.12 -17.63
N HIS A 176 1.21 -2.70 -16.98
CA HIS A 176 2.55 -2.11 -16.99
C HIS A 176 3.49 -2.67 -18.07
N GLY A 177 2.97 -3.57 -18.92
CA GLY A 177 3.70 -4.01 -20.10
C GLY A 177 4.56 -5.27 -19.95
N ALA A 178 4.53 -5.92 -18.79
CA ALA A 178 5.26 -7.18 -18.57
C ALA A 178 4.65 -8.35 -19.34
N LEU A 179 3.34 -8.32 -19.56
CA LEU A 179 2.62 -9.30 -20.37
C LEU A 179 1.86 -8.58 -21.48
N LYS A 180 1.68 -9.26 -22.58
CA LYS A 180 0.83 -8.76 -23.69
C LYS A 180 -0.57 -9.34 -23.52
N GLU A 181 -1.57 -8.50 -23.70
CA GLU A 181 -2.99 -8.90 -23.63
C GLU A 181 -3.32 -10.02 -24.60
N GLY A 182 -2.71 -10.00 -25.78
CA GLY A 182 -2.92 -11.04 -26.80
C GLY A 182 -2.43 -12.42 -26.37
N GLN A 183 -1.32 -12.48 -25.66
CA GLN A 183 -0.79 -13.75 -25.15
C GLN A 183 -1.79 -14.43 -24.23
N ILE A 184 -2.39 -13.64 -23.35
CA ILE A 184 -3.33 -14.16 -22.35
C ILE A 184 -4.65 -14.51 -22.98
N ALA A 185 -5.22 -13.62 -23.81
CA ALA A 185 -6.50 -13.82 -24.47
C ALA A 185 -6.45 -15.04 -25.40
N ASN A 186 -5.41 -15.15 -26.21
CA ASN A 186 -5.26 -16.25 -27.16
C ASN A 186 -5.09 -17.59 -26.41
N ARG A 187 -4.34 -17.61 -25.33
CA ARG A 187 -4.18 -18.85 -24.55
C ARG A 187 -5.52 -19.30 -23.96
N MET A 188 -6.30 -18.37 -23.43
CA MET A 188 -7.61 -18.69 -22.87
C MET A 188 -8.58 -19.15 -23.96
N GLN A 189 -8.52 -18.53 -25.13
CA GLN A 189 -9.33 -18.94 -26.28
C GLN A 189 -8.97 -20.36 -26.74
N GLU A 190 -7.69 -20.69 -26.78
CA GLU A 190 -7.23 -22.06 -27.09
C GLU A 190 -7.79 -23.08 -26.10
N LEU A 191 -7.76 -22.76 -24.82
CA LEU A 191 -8.29 -23.64 -23.78
C LEU A 191 -9.79 -23.85 -23.94
N TYR A 192 -10.53 -22.77 -24.26
CA TYR A 192 -11.96 -22.86 -24.51
C TYR A 192 -12.27 -23.73 -25.71
N GLU A 193 -11.55 -23.53 -26.83
CA GLU A 193 -11.76 -24.30 -28.06
C GLU A 193 -11.43 -25.78 -27.87
N LYS A 194 -10.44 -26.07 -27.04
CA LYS A 194 -10.08 -27.47 -26.70
C LYS A 194 -11.20 -28.15 -25.95
N ASP A 195 -11.86 -27.44 -25.04
CA ASP A 195 -12.98 -27.97 -24.25
C ASP A 195 -14.28 -27.99 -25.05
N HIS A 196 -14.38 -27.26 -26.13
CA HIS A 196 -15.58 -27.14 -26.96
C HIS A 196 -15.22 -27.33 -28.43
N PRO A 197 -14.75 -28.52 -28.82
CA PRO A 197 -14.39 -28.79 -30.22
C PRO A 197 -15.64 -28.71 -31.13
N LYS A 198 -15.44 -28.16 -32.34
CA LYS A 198 -16.51 -28.08 -33.35
C LYS A 198 -16.77 -29.41 -33.98
#